data_cad1ebfb012c3f564d26a071e108e029
#
_entry.id   cad1ebfb012c3f564d26a071e108e029
#
_cell.length_a   1.000
_cell.length_b   1.000
_cell.length_c   1.000
_cell.angle_alpha   90.00
_cell.angle_beta   90.00
_cell.angle_gamma   90.00
#
_symmetry.space_group_name_H-M   'P 1'
#
loop_
_entity.id
_entity.type
_entity.pdbx_description
1 polymer ?
#
loop_
_entity_poly.entity_id
_entity_poly.type
_entity_poly.pdbx_seq_one_letter_code
_entity_poly.pdbx_strand_id
1 'polypeptide(L)'
;EGDMSDQIKLWDNGTRINQQPGMNVMHPGDPDNKAIKEVMGTDDQGNAYLAAGKLLKATLKYDGNSVFTFTIENTSGGTQNETPFSPGVWAVSNILAGNLLSPAPFFESGKPTANGVTAIAERGDNSELWNYASANTKIFTPLSPVLIVVYNGKTNPLFQTGENDFGKGLSNIAQKGDASVLAAALENMPGVRNVYVAAAQGTTVLLPALAGNEAGQIEQKIDVKPGDKISFATMFGYSNDWFFSFGGDGVDAGTTGDLSDKVMLFDDGTAVDQFPGAGNSQAAFGGAASTPESKPVDAISDTYPVPAVKDIIRVSIMNKN
;
A
#
# COMPACT_ATOMS: atom_id res chain seq x y z
N GLU A 1 -13.04 -16.90 2.21
CA GLU A 1 -13.84 -17.01 0.98
C GLU A 1 -15.23 -17.59 1.26
N GLY A 2 -16.16 -17.26 0.38
CA GLY A 2 -17.54 -17.73 0.47
C GLY A 2 -18.49 -16.68 0.99
N ASP A 3 -19.57 -17.13 1.63
CA ASP A 3 -20.57 -16.24 2.22
C ASP A 3 -20.00 -15.57 3.47
N MET A 4 -19.99 -14.24 3.47
CA MET A 4 -19.47 -13.39 4.55
C MET A 4 -20.60 -12.60 5.25
N SER A 5 -21.84 -12.91 4.94
CA SER A 5 -23.01 -12.13 5.42
C SER A 5 -23.07 -12.05 6.95
N ASP A 6 -22.69 -13.11 7.65
CA ASP A 6 -22.66 -13.15 9.12
C ASP A 6 -21.52 -12.28 9.75
N GLN A 7 -20.57 -11.83 8.94
CA GLN A 7 -19.51 -10.93 9.37
C GLN A 7 -19.95 -9.45 9.30
N ILE A 8 -21.01 -9.16 8.57
CA ILE A 8 -21.52 -7.80 8.41
C ILE A 8 -22.34 -7.42 9.63
N LYS A 9 -22.13 -6.22 10.12
CA LYS A 9 -22.78 -5.69 11.32
C LYS A 9 -23.53 -4.42 11.01
N LEU A 10 -24.61 -4.18 11.74
CA LEU A 10 -25.32 -2.91 11.73
C LEU A 10 -24.76 -2.03 12.85
N TRP A 11 -24.45 -0.79 12.52
CA TRP A 11 -23.90 0.18 13.46
C TRP A 11 -24.78 1.41 13.59
N ASP A 12 -24.96 1.87 14.81
CA ASP A 12 -25.51 3.19 15.13
C ASP A 12 -24.36 4.19 15.21
N ASN A 13 -24.44 5.25 14.41
CA ASN A 13 -23.43 6.31 14.37
C ASN A 13 -23.46 7.22 15.62
N GLY A 14 -24.53 7.21 16.40
CA GLY A 14 -24.68 7.95 17.64
C GLY A 14 -24.92 9.45 17.49
N THR A 15 -25.15 9.96 16.26
CA THR A 15 -25.33 11.39 16.01
C THR A 15 -26.79 11.85 16.04
N ARG A 16 -27.72 10.90 15.96
CA ARG A 16 -29.18 11.15 15.95
C ARG A 16 -29.90 10.20 16.88
N ILE A 17 -31.00 10.69 17.46
CA ILE A 17 -31.93 9.81 18.17
C ILE A 17 -32.56 8.86 17.14
N ASN A 18 -32.46 7.57 17.40
CA ASN A 18 -32.94 6.54 16.48
C ASN A 18 -34.45 6.59 16.34
N GLN A 19 -34.90 6.39 15.11
CA GLN A 19 -36.33 6.35 14.74
C GLN A 19 -36.68 4.95 14.26
N GLN A 20 -37.93 4.61 14.31
CA GLN A 20 -38.37 3.30 13.84
C GLN A 20 -38.08 3.13 12.36
N PRO A 21 -37.37 2.05 11.95
CA PRO A 21 -37.06 1.79 10.56
C PRO A 21 -38.35 1.68 9.69
N GLY A 22 -38.28 2.21 8.47
CA GLY A 22 -39.37 2.16 7.54
C GLY A 22 -40.52 3.15 7.79
N MET A 23 -40.43 3.95 8.85
CA MET A 23 -41.39 5.02 9.10
C MET A 23 -41.06 6.25 8.28
N ASN A 24 -42.09 6.89 7.74
CA ASN A 24 -41.96 8.17 7.03
C ASN A 24 -41.84 9.31 8.05
N VAL A 25 -40.70 9.45 8.69
CA VAL A 25 -40.38 10.49 9.65
C VAL A 25 -39.41 11.50 9.04
N MET A 26 -39.43 12.70 9.62
CA MET A 26 -38.52 13.75 9.13
C MET A 26 -37.05 13.35 9.38
N HIS A 27 -36.31 13.31 8.31
CA HIS A 27 -34.87 13.09 8.36
C HIS A 27 -34.15 14.44 8.32
N PRO A 28 -33.10 14.68 9.10
CA PRO A 28 -32.27 13.69 9.80
C PRO A 28 -32.67 13.33 11.23
N GLY A 29 -33.78 13.83 11.76
CA GLY A 29 -34.20 13.60 13.15
C GLY A 29 -33.47 14.46 14.17
N ASP A 30 -33.81 14.29 15.48
CA ASP A 30 -33.23 15.06 16.56
C ASP A 30 -31.75 14.67 16.80
N PRO A 31 -30.90 15.67 17.14
CA PRO A 31 -29.50 15.41 17.45
C PRO A 31 -29.32 14.49 18.66
N ASP A 32 -28.31 13.63 18.58
CA ASP A 32 -27.76 12.85 19.70
C ASP A 32 -26.24 13.03 19.73
N ASN A 33 -25.61 12.64 20.79
CA ASN A 33 -24.14 12.76 20.96
C ASN A 33 -23.61 11.52 21.69
N LYS A 34 -23.85 10.37 21.11
CA LYS A 34 -23.41 9.08 21.63
C LYS A 34 -22.23 8.55 20.84
N ALA A 35 -21.54 7.59 21.45
CA ALA A 35 -20.50 6.84 20.75
C ALA A 35 -21.10 5.84 19.76
N ILE A 36 -20.33 5.53 18.74
CA ILE A 36 -20.68 4.49 17.75
C ILE A 36 -20.83 3.15 18.48
N LYS A 37 -21.89 2.44 18.19
CA LYS A 37 -22.16 1.12 18.76
C LYS A 37 -22.81 0.16 17.78
N GLU A 38 -22.59 -1.14 17.98
CA GLU A 38 -23.29 -2.19 17.22
C GLU A 38 -24.76 -2.26 17.65
N VAL A 39 -25.66 -2.39 16.67
CA VAL A 39 -27.09 -2.62 16.91
C VAL A 39 -27.36 -4.12 16.81
N MET A 40 -27.64 -4.72 17.95
CA MET A 40 -27.94 -6.16 18.05
C MET A 40 -29.40 -6.38 18.43
N GLY A 41 -30.26 -6.48 17.42
CA GLY A 41 -31.69 -6.77 17.59
C GLY A 41 -32.56 -5.58 17.94
N THR A 42 -32.13 -4.67 18.84
CA THR A 42 -32.87 -3.45 19.21
C THR A 42 -31.90 -2.30 19.43
N ASP A 43 -32.39 -1.08 19.17
CA ASP A 43 -31.69 0.16 19.54
C ASP A 43 -32.10 0.69 20.93
N ASP A 44 -31.59 1.86 21.31
CA ASP A 44 -31.88 2.49 22.59
C ASP A 44 -33.33 2.98 22.75
N GLN A 45 -34.07 3.11 21.66
CA GLN A 45 -35.48 3.46 21.65
C GLN A 45 -36.38 2.22 21.60
N GLY A 46 -35.80 1.02 21.57
CA GLY A 46 -36.52 -0.24 21.50
C GLY A 46 -37.02 -0.60 20.10
N ASN A 47 -36.53 0.10 19.05
CA ASN A 47 -36.84 -0.28 17.67
C ASN A 47 -36.16 -1.58 17.31
N ALA A 48 -36.87 -2.48 16.62
CA ALA A 48 -36.38 -3.81 16.27
C ALA A 48 -35.69 -3.83 14.92
N TYR A 49 -34.53 -4.50 14.87
CA TYR A 49 -33.73 -4.68 13.67
C TYR A 49 -33.38 -6.15 13.46
N LEU A 50 -33.44 -6.59 12.22
CA LEU A 50 -32.86 -7.86 11.82
C LEU A 50 -31.34 -7.79 11.82
N ALA A 51 -30.67 -8.92 12.03
CA ALA A 51 -29.23 -9.00 11.84
C ALA A 51 -28.85 -8.57 10.41
N ALA A 52 -27.75 -7.88 10.25
CA ALA A 52 -27.33 -7.32 8.96
C ALA A 52 -27.28 -8.37 7.85
N GLY A 53 -26.80 -9.59 8.12
CA GLY A 53 -26.79 -10.69 7.16
C GLY A 53 -28.16 -11.24 6.74
N LYS A 54 -29.27 -10.71 7.32
CA LYS A 54 -30.64 -10.97 6.83
C LYS A 54 -31.15 -9.87 5.89
N LEU A 55 -30.44 -8.74 5.85
CA LEU A 55 -30.77 -7.58 5.03
C LEU A 55 -29.90 -7.47 3.78
N LEU A 56 -28.72 -8.06 3.84
CA LEU A 56 -27.79 -8.12 2.72
C LEU A 56 -27.10 -9.47 2.65
N LYS A 57 -26.66 -9.82 1.44
CA LYS A 57 -25.76 -10.94 1.20
C LYS A 57 -24.39 -10.38 0.79
N ALA A 58 -23.35 -10.80 1.49
CA ALA A 58 -21.98 -10.46 1.15
C ALA A 58 -21.18 -11.71 0.80
N THR A 59 -20.50 -11.71 -0.33
CA THR A 59 -19.65 -12.83 -0.73
C THR A 59 -18.26 -12.34 -1.09
N LEU A 60 -17.24 -13.12 -0.73
CA LEU A 60 -15.86 -12.89 -1.10
C LEU A 60 -15.34 -14.09 -1.87
N LYS A 61 -14.88 -13.86 -3.11
CA LYS A 61 -14.32 -14.88 -4.00
C LYS A 61 -12.88 -14.52 -4.31
N TYR A 62 -11.99 -15.50 -4.22
CA TYR A 62 -10.63 -15.39 -4.70
C TYR A 62 -10.57 -15.75 -6.18
N ASP A 63 -10.08 -14.84 -7.01
CA ASP A 63 -10.02 -14.99 -8.47
C ASP A 63 -8.60 -15.37 -8.95
N GLY A 64 -7.66 -15.59 -8.02
CA GLY A 64 -6.25 -15.85 -8.34
C GLY A 64 -5.41 -14.57 -8.33
N ASN A 65 -4.10 -14.72 -8.28
CA ASN A 65 -3.12 -13.62 -8.33
C ASN A 65 -3.40 -12.45 -7.36
N SER A 66 -3.83 -12.78 -6.13
CA SER A 66 -4.22 -11.80 -5.09
C SER A 66 -5.43 -10.91 -5.46
N VAL A 67 -6.18 -11.28 -6.47
CA VAL A 67 -7.43 -10.61 -6.84
C VAL A 67 -8.59 -11.26 -6.13
N PHE A 68 -9.46 -10.44 -5.57
CA PHE A 68 -10.68 -10.85 -4.90
C PHE A 68 -11.86 -10.09 -5.46
N THR A 69 -12.96 -10.78 -5.67
CA THR A 69 -14.27 -10.17 -5.96
C THR A 69 -15.10 -10.14 -4.68
N PHE A 70 -15.45 -8.95 -4.22
CA PHE A 70 -16.38 -8.74 -3.12
C PHE A 70 -17.72 -8.28 -3.67
N THR A 71 -18.76 -9.04 -3.40
CA THR A 71 -20.13 -8.74 -3.88
C THR A 71 -21.02 -8.45 -2.69
N ILE A 72 -21.82 -7.38 -2.78
CA ILE A 72 -22.90 -7.06 -1.84
C ILE A 72 -24.20 -7.03 -2.61
N GLU A 73 -25.19 -7.78 -2.14
CA GLU A 73 -26.54 -7.82 -2.66
C GLU A 73 -27.53 -7.36 -1.59
N ASN A 74 -28.42 -6.44 -1.94
CA ASN A 74 -29.49 -6.02 -1.04
C ASN A 74 -30.61 -7.08 -1.06
N THR A 75 -30.76 -7.79 0.05
CA THR A 75 -31.78 -8.83 0.23
C THR A 75 -32.88 -8.41 1.23
N SER A 76 -32.93 -7.10 1.57
CA SER A 76 -33.89 -6.58 2.56
C SER A 76 -35.35 -6.54 2.06
N GLY A 77 -35.58 -6.68 0.75
CA GLY A 77 -36.90 -6.59 0.16
C GLY A 77 -37.92 -7.54 0.79
N GLY A 78 -39.07 -7.01 1.18
CA GLY A 78 -40.14 -7.76 1.86
C GLY A 78 -39.89 -8.07 3.32
N THR A 79 -38.77 -7.61 3.91
CA THR A 79 -38.52 -7.75 5.35
C THR A 79 -39.09 -6.57 6.14
N GLN A 80 -39.17 -6.70 7.47
CA GLN A 80 -39.57 -5.59 8.34
C GLN A 80 -38.60 -4.38 8.34
N ASN A 81 -37.38 -4.57 7.85
CA ASN A 81 -36.35 -3.54 7.73
C ASN A 81 -35.97 -3.34 6.26
N GLU A 82 -36.91 -3.44 5.34
CA GLU A 82 -36.66 -3.14 3.93
C GLU A 82 -36.06 -1.74 3.77
N THR A 83 -34.88 -1.66 3.12
CA THR A 83 -34.15 -0.42 2.96
C THR A 83 -33.32 -0.41 1.70
N PRO A 84 -33.17 0.73 1.00
CA PRO A 84 -32.13 0.91 0.00
C PRO A 84 -30.77 1.03 0.68
N PHE A 85 -29.69 0.70 -0.05
CA PHE A 85 -28.33 0.97 0.38
C PHE A 85 -27.76 2.15 -0.39
N SER A 86 -27.05 3.01 0.32
CA SER A 86 -26.28 4.09 -0.27
C SER A 86 -24.99 3.56 -0.92
N PRO A 87 -24.30 4.38 -1.75
CA PRO A 87 -22.91 4.13 -2.10
C PRO A 87 -22.05 3.97 -0.86
N GLY A 88 -21.13 3.02 -0.87
CA GLY A 88 -20.25 2.72 0.26
C GLY A 88 -18.81 3.15 0.02
N VAL A 89 -17.99 3.02 1.07
CA VAL A 89 -16.52 3.10 1.01
C VAL A 89 -15.98 1.82 1.60
N TRP A 90 -14.99 1.24 0.96
CA TRP A 90 -14.29 0.07 1.46
C TRP A 90 -12.78 0.31 1.49
N ALA A 91 -12.10 -0.36 2.39
CA ALA A 91 -10.65 -0.34 2.49
C ALA A 91 -10.11 -1.73 2.82
N VAL A 92 -8.94 -2.01 2.29
CA VAL A 92 -8.16 -3.20 2.68
C VAL A 92 -7.13 -2.76 3.70
N SER A 93 -7.11 -3.40 4.87
CA SER A 93 -6.08 -3.16 5.88
C SER A 93 -5.21 -4.40 6.03
N ASN A 94 -3.88 -4.20 6.13
CA ASN A 94 -2.93 -5.26 6.37
C ASN A 94 -2.44 -5.21 7.82
N ILE A 95 -2.88 -6.16 8.62
CA ILE A 95 -2.53 -6.25 10.05
C ILE A 95 -1.18 -6.93 10.27
N LEU A 96 -0.73 -7.78 9.33
CA LEU A 96 0.46 -8.61 9.52
C LEU A 96 1.76 -7.81 9.61
N ALA A 97 1.84 -6.68 8.97
CA ALA A 97 3.03 -5.83 8.99
C ALA A 97 3.06 -4.81 10.14
N GLY A 98 2.08 -4.83 11.04
CA GLY A 98 1.93 -3.80 12.08
C GLY A 98 1.69 -2.41 11.50
N ASN A 99 1.38 -2.36 10.23
CA ASN A 99 1.28 -1.16 9.42
C ASN A 99 -0.12 -0.95 9.04
N LEU A 100 -0.43 0.21 8.89
CA LEU A 100 -1.63 0.63 8.26
C LEU A 100 -2.69 0.97 9.22
N LEU A 101 -3.41 1.84 8.70
CA LEU A 101 -4.71 2.23 9.14
C LEU A 101 -5.10 1.32 10.30
N SER A 102 -5.38 1.88 11.44
CA SER A 102 -6.00 1.19 12.58
C SER A 102 -6.81 -0.03 12.11
N PRO A 103 -6.90 -1.13 12.85
CA PRO A 103 -7.79 -2.26 12.52
C PRO A 103 -9.22 -1.82 12.16
N ALA A 104 -9.59 -0.61 12.54
CA ALA A 104 -10.84 0.05 12.21
C ALA A 104 -10.58 1.41 11.52
N PRO A 105 -10.27 1.42 10.22
CA PRO A 105 -9.80 2.62 9.51
C PRO A 105 -10.84 3.73 9.40
N PHE A 106 -12.14 3.42 9.49
CA PHE A 106 -13.22 4.39 9.31
C PHE A 106 -13.80 4.89 10.63
N PHE A 107 -13.96 4.00 11.60
CA PHE A 107 -14.51 4.31 12.92
C PHE A 107 -14.05 3.27 13.94
N GLU A 108 -14.22 3.60 15.20
CA GLU A 108 -13.92 2.72 16.33
C GLU A 108 -15.17 2.62 17.22
N SER A 109 -15.59 1.39 17.55
CA SER A 109 -16.69 1.16 18.48
C SER A 109 -16.40 1.78 19.85
N GLY A 110 -17.37 2.46 20.42
CA GLY A 110 -17.22 3.15 21.70
C GLY A 110 -16.58 4.54 21.61
N LYS A 111 -16.28 5.01 20.39
CA LYS A 111 -15.78 6.37 20.15
C LYS A 111 -16.83 7.22 19.43
N PRO A 112 -16.76 8.55 19.54
CA PRO A 112 -17.57 9.43 18.70
C PRO A 112 -17.29 9.20 17.23
N THR A 113 -18.30 9.51 16.40
CA THR A 113 -18.14 9.49 14.95
C THR A 113 -17.04 10.44 14.46
N ALA A 114 -16.36 10.07 13.39
CA ALA A 114 -15.29 10.84 12.76
C ALA A 114 -15.20 10.56 11.27
N ASN A 115 -14.29 11.24 10.59
CA ASN A 115 -13.78 10.88 9.26
C ASN A 115 -14.85 10.85 8.13
N GLY A 116 -15.98 11.54 8.28
CA GLY A 116 -17.06 11.54 7.29
C GLY A 116 -18.07 10.39 7.45
N VAL A 117 -17.97 9.58 8.50
CA VAL A 117 -18.93 8.49 8.78
C VAL A 117 -20.35 9.05 8.99
N THR A 118 -20.48 10.24 9.57
CA THR A 118 -21.79 10.90 9.74
C THR A 118 -22.45 11.20 8.39
N ALA A 119 -21.69 11.67 7.41
CA ALA A 119 -22.25 12.00 6.09
C ALA A 119 -22.84 10.77 5.39
N ILE A 120 -22.13 9.63 5.44
CA ILE A 120 -22.62 8.40 4.84
C ILE A 120 -23.78 7.81 5.64
N ALA A 121 -23.73 7.84 6.96
CA ALA A 121 -24.79 7.28 7.82
C ALA A 121 -26.11 8.07 7.74
N GLU A 122 -26.03 9.40 7.70
CA GLU A 122 -27.22 10.26 7.73
C GLU A 122 -27.78 10.59 6.34
N ARG A 123 -26.92 10.69 5.31
CA ARG A 123 -27.32 11.19 3.99
C ARG A 123 -26.96 10.25 2.84
N GLY A 124 -26.27 9.15 3.11
CA GLY A 124 -25.73 8.28 2.07
C GLY A 124 -24.63 8.93 1.23
N ASP A 125 -24.05 10.04 1.72
CA ASP A 125 -22.95 10.75 1.06
C ASP A 125 -21.62 10.18 1.49
N ASN A 126 -20.97 9.46 0.58
CA ASN A 126 -19.69 8.82 0.84
C ASN A 126 -18.46 9.69 0.55
N SER A 127 -18.64 10.92 0.06
CA SER A 127 -17.53 11.75 -0.42
C SER A 127 -16.52 12.13 0.67
N GLU A 128 -16.99 12.52 1.86
CA GLU A 128 -16.13 12.87 2.98
C GLU A 128 -15.31 11.66 3.46
N LEU A 129 -15.95 10.51 3.60
CA LEU A 129 -15.28 9.27 4.02
C LEU A 129 -14.29 8.78 2.97
N TRP A 130 -14.64 8.89 1.68
CA TRP A 130 -13.73 8.60 0.58
C TRP A 130 -12.50 9.51 0.59
N ASN A 131 -12.68 10.81 0.75
CA ASN A 131 -11.57 11.76 0.82
C ASN A 131 -10.64 11.47 2.00
N TYR A 132 -11.23 11.16 3.17
CA TYR A 132 -10.44 10.73 4.33
C TYR A 132 -9.65 9.45 4.04
N ALA A 133 -10.31 8.42 3.53
CA ALA A 133 -9.66 7.14 3.20
C ALA A 133 -8.51 7.34 2.19
N SER A 134 -8.77 8.07 1.11
CA SER A 134 -7.78 8.34 0.07
C SER A 134 -6.56 9.12 0.58
N ALA A 135 -6.78 10.12 1.45
CA ALA A 135 -5.71 10.90 2.05
C ALA A 135 -4.88 10.12 3.09
N ASN A 136 -5.48 9.08 3.69
CA ASN A 136 -4.85 8.29 4.75
C ASN A 136 -4.46 6.88 4.29
N THR A 137 -4.72 6.51 3.05
CA THR A 137 -4.19 5.28 2.47
C THR A 137 -2.68 5.42 2.33
N LYS A 138 -1.94 4.61 3.08
CA LYS A 138 -0.47 4.60 3.06
C LYS A 138 -0.01 3.17 2.91
N ILE A 139 0.88 2.95 1.96
CA ILE A 139 1.60 1.69 1.86
C ILE A 139 2.92 1.88 2.60
N PHE A 140 3.04 1.27 3.78
CA PHE A 140 4.29 1.22 4.51
C PHE A 140 5.06 -0.01 4.03
N THR A 141 6.05 0.20 3.18
CA THR A 141 6.86 -0.89 2.66
C THR A 141 8.24 -0.89 3.31
N PRO A 142 8.78 -2.04 3.74
CA PRO A 142 10.19 -2.14 4.00
C PRO A 142 10.97 -2.02 2.69
N LEU A 143 12.18 -1.46 2.76
CA LEU A 143 13.13 -1.48 1.65
C LEU A 143 14.22 -2.51 1.95
N SER A 144 14.73 -3.17 0.93
CA SER A 144 15.85 -4.09 1.06
C SER A 144 17.17 -3.35 1.33
N PRO A 145 18.28 -4.06 1.57
CA PRO A 145 19.60 -3.47 1.43
C PRO A 145 19.73 -2.75 0.09
N VAL A 146 20.35 -1.58 0.11
CA VAL A 146 20.49 -0.72 -1.07
C VAL A 146 21.78 -1.05 -1.79
N LEU A 147 21.69 -1.49 -3.04
CA LEU A 147 22.83 -1.58 -3.92
C LEU A 147 23.06 -0.21 -4.55
N ILE A 148 24.27 0.33 -4.44
CA ILE A 148 24.67 1.59 -5.05
C ILE A 148 25.82 1.31 -6.02
N VAL A 149 25.72 1.83 -7.23
CA VAL A 149 26.76 1.71 -8.26
C VAL A 149 27.26 3.08 -8.68
N VAL A 150 28.60 3.24 -8.72
CA VAL A 150 29.27 4.36 -9.35
C VAL A 150 29.85 3.87 -10.67
N TYR A 151 29.53 4.55 -11.75
CA TYR A 151 29.92 4.12 -13.08
C TYR A 151 30.26 5.30 -14.01
N ASN A 152 31.08 5.01 -15.02
CA ASN A 152 31.43 5.96 -16.06
C ASN A 152 31.04 5.36 -17.41
N GLY A 153 29.89 5.76 -17.92
CA GLY A 153 29.34 5.21 -19.15
C GLY A 153 28.03 5.89 -19.53
N LYS A 154 27.59 5.61 -20.74
CA LYS A 154 26.32 6.15 -21.26
C LYS A 154 25.12 5.35 -20.77
N THR A 155 25.31 4.08 -20.43
CA THR A 155 24.26 3.15 -20.06
C THR A 155 24.34 2.82 -18.58
N ASN A 156 23.23 2.86 -17.88
CA ASN A 156 23.12 2.40 -16.51
C ASN A 156 23.40 0.88 -16.45
N PRO A 157 24.36 0.42 -15.65
CA PRO A 157 24.71 -0.99 -15.57
C PRO A 157 23.68 -1.86 -14.84
N LEU A 158 22.71 -1.25 -14.14
CA LEU A 158 21.68 -1.97 -13.40
C LEU A 158 20.56 -2.45 -14.34
N PHE A 159 20.02 -1.52 -15.13
CA PHE A 159 18.92 -1.76 -16.05
C PHE A 159 18.85 -0.66 -17.11
N GLN A 160 18.01 -0.88 -18.10
CA GLN A 160 17.63 0.12 -19.09
C GLN A 160 16.11 0.08 -19.25
N THR A 161 15.45 1.22 -19.08
CA THR A 161 13.99 1.33 -19.26
C THR A 161 13.61 0.95 -20.68
N GLY A 162 12.60 0.10 -20.84
CA GLY A 162 12.16 -0.43 -22.11
C GLY A 162 12.90 -1.69 -22.59
N GLU A 163 13.92 -2.15 -21.85
CA GLU A 163 14.63 -3.40 -22.10
C GLU A 163 14.32 -4.42 -21.02
N ASN A 164 14.41 -5.70 -21.35
CA ASN A 164 14.24 -6.75 -20.34
C ASN A 164 15.39 -6.73 -19.32
N ASP A 165 15.14 -7.25 -18.11
CA ASP A 165 16.19 -7.46 -17.11
C ASP A 165 17.41 -8.13 -17.76
N PHE A 166 18.60 -7.58 -17.50
CA PHE A 166 19.85 -8.06 -18.06
C PHE A 166 20.28 -9.47 -17.59
N GLY A 167 19.50 -10.08 -16.68
CA GLY A 167 19.81 -11.39 -16.11
C GLY A 167 21.04 -11.40 -15.20
N LYS A 168 21.42 -10.26 -14.66
CA LYS A 168 22.62 -10.08 -13.81
C LYS A 168 22.32 -10.05 -12.32
N GLY A 169 21.06 -10.19 -11.93
CA GLY A 169 20.62 -10.27 -10.54
C GLY A 169 19.81 -9.07 -10.06
N LEU A 170 19.31 -8.20 -10.96
CA LEU A 170 18.34 -7.16 -10.57
C LEU A 170 17.08 -7.81 -10.02
N SER A 171 16.57 -8.85 -10.67
CA SER A 171 15.43 -9.64 -10.19
C SER A 171 15.64 -10.26 -8.81
N ASN A 172 16.87 -10.56 -8.41
CA ASN A 172 17.15 -11.00 -7.03
C ASN A 172 16.90 -9.89 -6.01
N ILE A 173 17.25 -8.63 -6.35
CA ILE A 173 16.91 -7.47 -5.51
C ILE A 173 15.40 -7.27 -5.52
N ALA A 174 14.80 -7.16 -6.71
CA ALA A 174 13.40 -6.80 -6.89
C ALA A 174 12.44 -7.83 -6.27
N GLN A 175 12.75 -9.13 -6.35
CA GLN A 175 11.90 -10.20 -5.84
C GLN A 175 12.20 -10.62 -4.39
N LYS A 176 13.46 -10.50 -3.93
CA LYS A 176 13.92 -11.11 -2.66
C LYS A 176 14.69 -10.15 -1.77
N GLY A 177 15.01 -8.96 -2.26
CA GLY A 177 15.87 -8.00 -1.55
C GLY A 177 17.34 -8.44 -1.47
N ASP A 178 17.76 -9.42 -2.28
CA ASP A 178 19.14 -9.94 -2.29
C ASP A 178 19.99 -9.19 -3.32
N ALA A 179 20.86 -8.32 -2.83
CA ALA A 179 21.78 -7.52 -3.65
C ALA A 179 23.08 -8.26 -4.02
N SER A 180 23.35 -9.44 -3.46
CA SER A 180 24.64 -10.10 -3.59
C SER A 180 24.99 -10.53 -5.00
N VAL A 181 24.00 -11.06 -5.74
CA VAL A 181 24.17 -11.54 -7.10
C VAL A 181 24.51 -10.38 -8.05
N LEU A 182 23.73 -9.30 -7.99
CA LEU A 182 23.97 -8.13 -8.81
C LEU A 182 25.28 -7.42 -8.45
N ALA A 183 25.59 -7.30 -7.16
CA ALA A 183 26.86 -6.72 -6.71
C ALA A 183 28.06 -7.46 -7.32
N ALA A 184 28.08 -8.80 -7.20
CA ALA A 184 29.12 -9.63 -7.77
C ALA A 184 29.24 -9.52 -9.31
N ALA A 185 28.12 -9.41 -10.01
CA ALA A 185 28.09 -9.23 -11.45
C ALA A 185 28.65 -7.88 -11.90
N LEU A 186 28.47 -6.84 -11.08
CA LEU A 186 28.90 -5.48 -11.38
C LEU A 186 30.38 -5.22 -11.06
N GLU A 187 30.97 -5.90 -10.07
CA GLU A 187 32.34 -5.64 -9.59
C GLU A 187 33.41 -5.64 -10.71
N ASN A 188 33.22 -6.45 -11.73
CA ASN A 188 34.18 -6.57 -12.84
C ASN A 188 33.61 -6.07 -14.19
N MET A 189 32.51 -5.33 -14.15
CA MET A 189 31.87 -4.85 -15.37
C MET A 189 32.60 -3.63 -15.92
N PRO A 190 32.95 -3.61 -17.21
CA PRO A 190 33.55 -2.43 -17.84
C PRO A 190 32.68 -1.18 -17.65
N GLY A 191 33.32 -0.10 -17.20
CA GLY A 191 32.64 1.17 -16.92
C GLY A 191 32.10 1.29 -15.49
N VAL A 192 31.99 0.21 -14.74
CA VAL A 192 31.69 0.26 -13.30
C VAL A 192 32.97 0.59 -12.53
N ARG A 193 32.86 1.53 -11.61
CA ARG A 193 33.99 1.99 -10.79
C ARG A 193 33.94 1.41 -9.38
N ASN A 194 32.80 1.52 -8.74
CA ASN A 194 32.59 1.00 -7.39
C ASN A 194 31.14 0.48 -7.25
N VAL A 195 31.01 -0.54 -6.43
CA VAL A 195 29.73 -1.13 -6.02
C VAL A 195 29.69 -1.16 -4.49
N TYR A 196 28.58 -0.74 -3.92
CA TYR A 196 28.35 -0.75 -2.48
C TYR A 196 27.02 -1.42 -2.19
N VAL A 197 26.97 -2.22 -1.14
CA VAL A 197 25.71 -2.75 -0.58
C VAL A 197 25.58 -2.22 0.83
N ALA A 198 24.60 -1.38 1.04
CA ALA A 198 24.36 -0.71 2.30
C ALA A 198 23.07 -1.25 2.97
N ALA A 199 23.17 -1.61 4.24
CA ALA A 199 22.05 -2.08 5.06
C ALA A 199 21.96 -1.23 6.34
N ALA A 200 20.75 -1.15 6.90
CA ALA A 200 20.55 -0.49 8.18
C ALA A 200 21.27 -1.24 9.31
N GLN A 201 21.71 -0.52 10.31
CA GLN A 201 22.35 -1.14 11.48
C GLN A 201 21.34 -2.01 12.25
N GLY A 202 21.74 -3.24 12.52
CA GLY A 202 20.93 -4.19 13.31
C GLY A 202 19.76 -4.84 12.57
N THR A 203 19.55 -4.53 11.30
CA THR A 203 18.53 -5.13 10.44
C THR A 203 19.00 -5.16 8.99
N THR A 204 18.50 -6.11 8.22
CA THR A 204 18.78 -6.20 6.77
C THR A 204 17.85 -5.34 5.93
N VAL A 205 16.83 -4.73 6.52
CA VAL A 205 15.82 -3.93 5.83
C VAL A 205 15.69 -2.54 6.45
N LEU A 206 15.35 -1.55 5.63
CA LEU A 206 14.96 -0.24 6.11
C LEU A 206 13.46 -0.26 6.37
N LEU A 207 13.09 -0.16 7.64
CA LEU A 207 11.70 -0.11 8.05
C LEU A 207 11.13 1.31 7.89
N PRO A 208 9.86 1.45 7.55
CA PRO A 208 9.19 2.75 7.52
C PRO A 208 9.07 3.34 8.93
N ALA A 209 8.84 4.65 9.01
CA ALA A 209 8.45 5.28 10.27
C ALA A 209 7.08 4.77 10.69
N LEU A 210 7.03 4.06 11.80
CA LEU A 210 5.81 3.60 12.45
C LEU A 210 5.56 4.44 13.71
N ALA A 211 4.34 4.42 14.23
CA ALA A 211 3.99 5.18 15.43
C ALA A 211 5.02 4.95 16.55
N GLY A 212 5.76 6.01 16.89
CA GLY A 212 6.78 5.98 17.94
C GLY A 212 8.20 5.55 17.50
N ASN A 213 8.42 5.19 16.24
CA ASN A 213 9.74 4.83 15.72
C ASN A 213 10.17 5.78 14.59
N GLU A 214 11.46 6.06 14.52
CA GLU A 214 12.04 6.76 13.38
C GLU A 214 12.12 5.83 12.15
N ALA A 215 12.12 6.42 10.95
CA ALA A 215 12.35 5.68 9.72
C ALA A 215 13.77 5.09 9.70
N GLY A 216 13.89 3.87 9.20
CA GLY A 216 15.20 3.29 8.90
C GLY A 216 15.95 4.13 7.88
N GLN A 217 17.24 4.37 8.14
CA GLN A 217 18.10 5.12 7.24
C GLN A 217 19.46 4.45 7.10
N ILE A 218 20.10 4.71 5.99
CA ILE A 218 21.49 4.36 5.75
C ILE A 218 22.28 5.61 5.32
N GLU A 219 23.54 5.63 5.65
CA GLU A 219 24.51 6.56 5.10
C GLU A 219 25.68 5.74 4.52
N GLN A 220 25.94 5.90 3.23
CA GLN A 220 27.04 5.24 2.55
C GLN A 220 28.00 6.27 1.98
N LYS A 221 29.27 6.20 2.39
CA LYS A 221 30.34 6.97 1.73
C LYS A 221 30.66 6.32 0.39
N ILE A 222 30.67 7.13 -0.65
CA ILE A 222 30.98 6.69 -2.01
C ILE A 222 32.13 7.52 -2.57
N ASP A 223 33.03 6.88 -3.31
CA ASP A 223 34.12 7.54 -4.00
C ASP A 223 33.73 7.76 -5.46
N VAL A 224 33.82 9.02 -5.90
CA VAL A 224 33.43 9.42 -7.25
C VAL A 224 34.51 10.26 -7.91
N LYS A 225 34.53 10.29 -9.24
CA LYS A 225 35.39 11.16 -10.06
C LYS A 225 34.54 12.03 -10.98
N PRO A 226 35.08 13.15 -11.46
CA PRO A 226 34.38 13.94 -12.49
C PRO A 226 33.96 13.09 -13.70
N GLY A 227 32.68 13.22 -14.08
CA GLY A 227 32.08 12.47 -15.17
C GLY A 227 31.51 11.10 -14.77
N ASP A 228 31.63 10.70 -13.51
CA ASP A 228 30.95 9.52 -13.00
C ASP A 228 29.44 9.80 -12.82
N LYS A 229 28.67 8.75 -12.86
CA LYS A 229 27.26 8.70 -12.53
C LYS A 229 27.00 7.76 -11.35
N ILE A 230 25.89 7.99 -10.68
CA ILE A 230 25.42 7.15 -9.57
C ILE A 230 24.04 6.61 -9.94
N SER A 231 23.84 5.33 -9.69
CA SER A 231 22.53 4.70 -9.65
C SER A 231 22.42 3.79 -8.43
N PHE A 232 21.21 3.37 -8.11
CA PHE A 232 20.98 2.45 -7.01
C PHE A 232 19.78 1.56 -7.30
N ALA A 233 19.66 0.46 -6.58
CA ALA A 233 18.45 -0.35 -6.54
C ALA A 233 18.15 -0.82 -5.12
N THR A 234 16.88 -0.78 -4.75
CA THR A 234 16.36 -1.36 -3.50
C THR A 234 14.93 -1.83 -3.71
N MET A 235 14.59 -2.97 -3.15
CA MET A 235 13.28 -3.57 -3.30
C MET A 235 12.18 -2.72 -2.67
N PHE A 236 11.03 -2.63 -3.33
CA PHE A 236 9.76 -2.32 -2.69
C PHE A 236 9.27 -3.60 -2.01
N GLY A 237 9.46 -3.72 -0.70
CA GLY A 237 9.30 -5.00 0.02
C GLY A 237 7.90 -5.61 -0.03
N TYR A 238 6.87 -4.82 -0.30
CA TYR A 238 5.49 -5.28 -0.49
C TYR A 238 5.09 -5.43 -1.95
N SER A 239 6.04 -5.77 -2.79
CA SER A 239 5.79 -6.19 -4.17
C SER A 239 6.40 -7.56 -4.44
N ASN A 240 6.16 -8.09 -5.61
CA ASN A 240 6.76 -9.34 -6.06
C ASN A 240 8.04 -9.12 -6.88
N ASP A 241 8.20 -7.97 -7.57
CA ASP A 241 9.41 -7.63 -8.31
C ASP A 241 9.59 -6.12 -8.61
N TRP A 242 9.07 -5.25 -7.74
CA TRP A 242 9.27 -3.81 -7.88
C TRP A 242 10.48 -3.31 -7.12
N PHE A 243 11.15 -2.31 -7.67
CA PHE A 243 12.32 -1.70 -7.05
C PHE A 243 12.36 -0.19 -7.25
N PHE A 244 13.01 0.51 -6.33
CA PHE A 244 13.31 1.93 -6.46
C PHE A 244 14.69 2.12 -7.07
N SER A 245 14.79 3.11 -7.95
CA SER A 245 16.06 3.58 -8.53
C SER A 245 15.93 5.05 -8.93
N PHE A 246 17.06 5.68 -9.25
CA PHE A 246 17.04 6.86 -10.11
C PHE A 246 16.56 6.44 -11.51
N GLY A 247 16.04 7.40 -12.32
CA GLY A 247 15.67 7.12 -13.70
C GLY A 247 16.78 6.39 -14.48
N GLY A 248 16.41 5.78 -15.60
CA GLY A 248 17.27 4.85 -16.35
C GLY A 248 18.69 5.30 -16.67
N ASP A 249 18.98 6.61 -16.62
CA ASP A 249 20.33 7.16 -16.85
C ASP A 249 21.14 7.38 -15.57
N GLY A 250 20.56 7.16 -14.38
CA GLY A 250 21.17 7.54 -13.11
C GLY A 250 21.29 9.07 -12.93
N VAL A 251 22.11 9.50 -12.00
CA VAL A 251 22.42 10.94 -11.74
C VAL A 251 23.90 11.20 -11.84
N ASP A 252 24.29 12.41 -12.26
CA ASP A 252 25.69 12.81 -12.26
C ASP A 252 26.23 12.84 -10.82
N ALA A 253 27.40 12.29 -10.60
CA ALA A 253 28.03 12.17 -9.28
C ALA A 253 28.34 13.53 -8.62
N GLY A 254 28.39 14.61 -9.39
CA GLY A 254 28.52 15.97 -8.89
C GLY A 254 27.20 16.60 -8.39
N THR A 255 26.08 15.94 -8.58
CA THR A 255 24.76 16.44 -8.13
C THR A 255 24.62 16.24 -6.62
N THR A 256 24.28 17.30 -5.90
CA THR A 256 24.12 17.27 -4.43
C THR A 256 22.76 17.84 -4.01
N GLY A 257 22.35 17.51 -2.79
CA GLY A 257 21.08 17.94 -2.20
C GLY A 257 20.08 16.81 -2.10
N ASP A 258 18.80 17.17 -1.93
CA ASP A 258 17.66 16.23 -1.96
C ASP A 258 17.37 15.83 -3.41
N LEU A 259 17.46 14.54 -3.68
CA LEU A 259 17.22 13.94 -5.00
C LEU A 259 15.98 13.02 -5.01
N SER A 260 15.13 13.12 -4.00
CA SER A 260 13.96 12.27 -3.86
C SER A 260 13.01 12.38 -5.06
N ASP A 261 12.91 13.56 -5.68
CA ASP A 261 12.11 13.77 -6.89
C ASP A 261 12.68 13.10 -8.16
N LYS A 262 13.92 12.60 -8.11
CA LYS A 262 14.55 11.84 -9.19
C LYS A 262 14.41 10.34 -9.03
N VAL A 263 13.91 9.90 -7.89
CA VAL A 263 13.66 8.48 -7.63
C VAL A 263 12.34 8.07 -8.27
N MET A 264 12.35 6.92 -8.89
CA MET A 264 11.19 6.30 -9.52
C MET A 264 11.01 4.88 -8.97
N LEU A 265 9.79 4.39 -9.06
CA LEU A 265 9.46 3.00 -8.80
C LEU A 265 9.33 2.28 -10.14
N PHE A 266 10.03 1.18 -10.28
CA PHE A 266 10.07 0.35 -11.47
C PHE A 266 9.52 -1.04 -11.19
N ASP A 267 8.87 -1.61 -12.19
CA ASP A 267 8.61 -3.03 -12.35
C ASP A 267 9.81 -3.66 -13.08
N ASP A 268 10.37 -4.74 -12.52
CA ASP A 268 11.46 -5.48 -13.16
C ASP A 268 10.97 -6.35 -14.34
N GLY A 269 9.66 -6.58 -14.44
CA GLY A 269 9.02 -7.33 -15.52
C GLY A 269 9.31 -8.83 -15.52
N THR A 270 9.77 -9.37 -14.39
CA THR A 270 10.15 -10.79 -14.26
C THR A 270 9.09 -11.66 -13.62
N ALA A 271 8.08 -11.05 -12.98
CA ALA A 271 6.99 -11.74 -12.30
C ALA A 271 5.67 -10.99 -12.42
N VAL A 272 4.58 -11.70 -12.71
CA VAL A 272 3.25 -11.10 -12.83
C VAL A 272 2.89 -10.33 -11.57
N ASP A 273 2.54 -9.06 -11.73
CA ASP A 273 2.24 -8.14 -10.65
C ASP A 273 1.15 -8.64 -9.69
N GLN A 274 1.35 -8.36 -8.42
CA GLN A 274 0.38 -8.60 -7.36
C GLN A 274 0.07 -7.30 -6.62
N PHE A 275 -1.14 -7.20 -6.06
CA PHE A 275 -1.50 -6.03 -5.27
C PHE A 275 -0.48 -5.81 -4.13
N PRO A 276 0.15 -4.64 -4.03
CA PRO A 276 1.16 -4.35 -3.02
C PRO A 276 0.66 -4.60 -1.59
N GLY A 277 1.41 -5.40 -0.85
CA GLY A 277 1.06 -5.74 0.54
C GLY A 277 -0.02 -6.82 0.71
N ALA A 278 -0.47 -7.47 -0.39
CA ALA A 278 -1.50 -8.51 -0.32
C ALA A 278 -1.15 -9.78 -1.12
N GLY A 279 -0.07 -9.78 -1.88
CA GLY A 279 0.33 -10.91 -2.71
C GLY A 279 1.13 -11.97 -1.95
N ASN A 280 0.83 -13.24 -2.19
CA ASN A 280 1.53 -14.37 -1.57
C ASN A 280 2.95 -14.61 -2.11
N SER A 281 3.27 -14.07 -3.29
CA SER A 281 4.63 -14.15 -3.85
C SER A 281 5.56 -13.04 -3.36
N GLN A 282 5.05 -12.12 -2.55
CA GLN A 282 5.85 -11.03 -1.97
C GLN A 282 6.71 -11.57 -0.82
N ALA A 283 8.01 -11.24 -0.83
CA ALA A 283 8.98 -11.75 0.14
C ALA A 283 8.57 -11.49 1.60
N ALA A 284 7.96 -10.35 1.88
CA ALA A 284 7.45 -10.00 3.21
C ALA A 284 6.32 -10.92 3.72
N PHE A 285 5.68 -11.69 2.84
CA PHE A 285 4.59 -12.62 3.16
C PHE A 285 4.95 -14.09 2.92
N GLY A 286 6.22 -14.41 2.96
CA GLY A 286 6.72 -15.78 2.82
C GLY A 286 7.22 -16.14 1.43
N GLY A 287 7.02 -15.27 0.43
CA GLY A 287 7.63 -15.41 -0.89
C GLY A 287 7.30 -16.71 -1.60
N ALA A 288 6.03 -17.07 -1.74
CA ALA A 288 5.65 -18.19 -2.60
C ALA A 288 6.17 -17.97 -4.02
N ALA A 289 6.32 -19.05 -4.79
CA ALA A 289 6.77 -18.93 -6.18
C ALA A 289 5.86 -18.00 -6.96
N SER A 290 6.45 -16.97 -7.56
CA SER A 290 5.75 -16.04 -8.44
C SER A 290 5.44 -16.69 -9.79
N THR A 291 4.39 -16.21 -10.46
CA THR A 291 4.17 -16.52 -11.87
C THR A 291 5.18 -15.75 -12.70
N PRO A 292 6.09 -16.40 -13.44
CA PRO A 292 7.07 -15.70 -14.25
C PRO A 292 6.42 -14.93 -15.40
N GLU A 293 7.00 -13.76 -15.73
CA GLU A 293 6.71 -13.07 -16.97
C GLU A 293 8.02 -12.55 -17.59
N SER A 294 7.93 -12.01 -18.79
CA SER A 294 9.07 -11.42 -19.49
C SER A 294 8.62 -10.14 -20.17
N LYS A 295 8.58 -9.08 -19.38
CA LYS A 295 8.31 -7.72 -19.84
C LYS A 295 9.55 -6.86 -19.72
N PRO A 296 9.64 -5.75 -20.46
CA PRO A 296 10.68 -4.76 -20.24
C PRO A 296 10.57 -4.15 -18.83
N VAL A 297 11.73 -3.79 -18.26
CA VAL A 297 11.76 -2.95 -17.06
C VAL A 297 11.15 -1.59 -17.38
N ASP A 298 10.12 -1.20 -16.65
CA ASP A 298 9.44 0.06 -16.88
C ASP A 298 8.96 0.70 -15.58
N ALA A 299 8.70 2.01 -15.64
CA ALA A 299 8.16 2.71 -14.50
C ALA A 299 6.73 2.25 -14.19
N ILE A 300 6.42 2.06 -12.92
CA ILE A 300 5.06 1.76 -12.48
C ILE A 300 4.17 2.95 -12.82
N SER A 301 3.11 2.72 -13.58
CA SER A 301 2.20 3.78 -14.03
C SER A 301 0.89 3.82 -13.25
N ASP A 302 0.11 2.74 -13.25
CA ASP A 302 -1.27 2.77 -12.74
C ASP A 302 -1.91 1.43 -12.45
N THR A 303 -1.18 0.33 -12.53
CA THR A 303 -1.74 -1.03 -12.33
C THR A 303 -2.34 -1.18 -10.95
N TYR A 304 -1.66 -0.65 -9.94
CA TYR A 304 -2.13 -0.61 -8.55
C TYR A 304 -1.86 0.77 -7.92
N PRO A 305 -2.76 1.28 -7.07
CA PRO A 305 -2.53 2.56 -6.41
C PRO A 305 -1.36 2.44 -5.42
N VAL A 306 -0.34 3.26 -5.63
CA VAL A 306 0.78 3.45 -4.70
C VAL A 306 0.93 4.93 -4.37
N PRO A 307 1.36 5.28 -3.15
CA PRO A 307 1.68 6.67 -2.80
C PRO A 307 2.78 7.24 -3.71
N ALA A 308 2.90 8.55 -3.75
CA ALA A 308 4.01 9.18 -4.46
C ALA A 308 5.36 8.67 -3.92
N VAL A 309 6.30 8.37 -4.81
CA VAL A 309 7.59 7.76 -4.46
C VAL A 309 8.31 8.52 -3.35
N LYS A 310 8.31 9.85 -3.38
CA LYS A 310 8.91 10.73 -2.36
C LYS A 310 8.29 10.61 -0.96
N ASP A 311 7.07 10.05 -0.87
CA ASP A 311 6.42 9.80 0.43
C ASP A 311 6.85 8.45 1.03
N ILE A 312 7.50 7.60 0.22
CA ILE A 312 7.99 6.27 0.62
C ILE A 312 9.50 6.28 0.87
N ILE A 313 10.26 6.86 -0.03
CA ILE A 313 11.73 6.88 0.01
C ILE A 313 12.26 8.29 -0.19
N ARG A 314 13.29 8.65 0.58
CA ARG A 314 14.04 9.90 0.43
C ARG A 314 15.50 9.58 0.17
N VAL A 315 16.08 10.29 -0.79
CA VAL A 315 17.47 10.12 -1.18
C VAL A 315 18.16 11.49 -1.25
N SER A 316 19.29 11.61 -0.59
CA SER A 316 20.13 12.82 -0.67
C SER A 316 21.59 12.46 -0.90
N ILE A 317 22.29 13.31 -1.61
CA ILE A 317 23.73 13.23 -1.80
C ILE A 317 24.38 14.48 -1.20
N MET A 318 25.39 14.28 -0.36
CA MET A 318 26.11 15.36 0.30
C MET A 318 27.61 15.25 0.01
N ASN A 319 28.25 16.37 -0.34
CA ASN A 319 29.69 16.43 -0.36
C ASN A 319 30.20 16.46 1.08
N LYS A 320 31.06 15.51 1.44
CA LYS A 320 31.88 15.61 2.65
C LYS A 320 33.28 16.06 2.21
N ASN A 321 33.58 17.33 2.46
CA ASN A 321 34.94 17.88 2.33
C ASN A 321 35.86 17.23 3.34
#